data_6f0a7393882eff7f8d4d16d144436ab3
#
_entry.id   6f0a7393882eff7f8d4d16d144436ab3
#
_cell.length_a   1.000
_cell.length_b   1.000
_cell.length_c   1.000
_cell.angle_alpha   90.00
_cell.angle_beta   90.00
_cell.angle_gamma   90.00
#
_symmetry.space_group_name_H-M   'P 1'
#
loop_
_entity.id
_entity.type
_entity.pdbx_description
1 polymer ?
#
loop_
_entity_poly.entity_id
_entity_poly.type
_entity_poly.pdbx_seq_one_letter_code
_entity_poly.pdbx_strand_id
1 'polypeptide(L)'
;MSGINRLDERQVAALHAEVVCLASALFRRSLPLLAGVRALSSLSHTLEAEVDDPDFSLFVAIDSETDHLPNAEARAVSSSTWLEQCDRELADVERVHGAAITAACERLLFRYAAAV
;
A
#
# COMPACT_ATOMS: atom_id res chain seq x y z
N MET A 1 8.36 31.13 7.32
CA MET A 1 7.06 30.61 7.66
C MET A 1 7.06 29.09 7.65
N SER A 2 6.86 28.54 8.75
CA SER A 2 6.77 27.10 8.82
C SER A 2 5.36 26.66 8.42
N GLY A 3 5.20 25.41 8.19
CA GLY A 3 3.89 24.86 7.92
C GLY A 3 3.41 24.94 6.49
N ILE A 4 4.28 25.31 5.58
CA ILE A 4 3.91 25.40 4.17
C ILE A 4 3.32 24.10 3.67
N ASN A 5 3.91 22.97 4.05
CA ASN A 5 3.45 21.66 3.63
C ASN A 5 2.69 20.92 4.71
N ARG A 6 2.33 21.64 5.75
CA ARG A 6 1.65 21.01 6.87
C ARG A 6 0.18 20.78 6.54
N LEU A 7 -0.28 19.58 6.76
CA LEU A 7 -1.67 19.24 6.56
C LEU A 7 -2.51 19.75 7.72
N ASP A 8 -3.73 20.18 7.45
CA ASP A 8 -4.63 20.56 8.53
C ASP A 8 -5.31 19.31 9.11
N GLU A 9 -6.05 19.48 10.19
CA GLU A 9 -6.66 18.35 10.90
C GLU A 9 -7.65 17.58 10.05
N ARG A 10 -8.39 18.25 9.18
CA ARG A 10 -9.35 17.59 8.31
C ARG A 10 -8.63 16.72 7.28
N GLN A 11 -7.54 17.25 6.73
CA GLN A 11 -6.76 16.51 5.74
C GLN A 11 -6.14 15.28 6.37
N VAL A 12 -5.61 15.43 7.59
CA VAL A 12 -5.02 14.29 8.31
C VAL A 12 -6.09 13.24 8.62
N ALA A 13 -7.26 13.68 9.09
CA ALA A 13 -8.35 12.75 9.39
C ALA A 13 -8.81 12.00 8.15
N ALA A 14 -8.89 12.69 7.02
CA ALA A 14 -9.27 12.05 5.75
C ALA A 14 -8.24 11.02 5.33
N LEU A 15 -6.96 11.33 5.51
CA LEU A 15 -5.89 10.41 5.15
C LEU A 15 -5.88 9.19 6.07
N HIS A 16 -6.14 9.39 7.36
CA HIS A 16 -6.26 8.27 8.30
C HIS A 16 -7.42 7.35 7.92
N ALA A 17 -8.55 7.93 7.53
CA ALA A 17 -9.68 7.14 7.07
C ALA A 17 -9.35 6.35 5.82
N GLU A 18 -8.54 6.94 4.95
CA GLU A 18 -8.10 6.26 3.73
C GLU A 18 -7.17 5.10 4.05
N VAL A 19 -6.29 5.25 5.04
CA VAL A 19 -5.43 4.15 5.50
C VAL A 19 -6.31 2.99 5.97
N VAL A 20 -7.34 3.28 6.78
CA VAL A 20 -8.24 2.25 7.28
C VAL A 20 -8.94 1.53 6.12
N CYS A 21 -9.44 2.29 5.18
CA CYS A 21 -10.14 1.74 4.02
C CYS A 21 -9.23 0.80 3.22
N LEU A 22 -8.02 1.27 2.90
CA LEU A 22 -7.06 0.50 2.10
C LEU A 22 -6.53 -0.71 2.86
N ALA A 23 -6.20 -0.54 4.13
CA ALA A 23 -5.69 -1.63 4.94
C ALA A 23 -6.75 -2.73 5.08
N SER A 24 -8.01 -2.34 5.27
CA SER A 24 -9.11 -3.29 5.36
C SER A 24 -9.28 -4.05 4.04
N ALA A 25 -9.29 -3.33 2.92
CA ALA A 25 -9.45 -3.94 1.61
C ALA A 25 -8.29 -4.88 1.29
N LEU A 26 -7.07 -4.47 1.60
CA LEU A 26 -5.89 -5.29 1.36
C LEU A 26 -5.87 -6.51 2.29
N PHE A 27 -6.26 -6.33 3.54
CA PHE A 27 -6.36 -7.43 4.49
C PHE A 27 -7.29 -8.52 3.96
N ARG A 28 -8.42 -8.11 3.38
CA ARG A 28 -9.40 -9.05 2.82
C ARG A 28 -9.07 -9.48 1.39
N ARG A 29 -8.02 -8.93 0.82
CA ARG A 29 -7.66 -9.16 -0.60
C ARG A 29 -8.85 -8.85 -1.52
N SER A 30 -9.60 -7.78 -1.20
CA SER A 30 -10.72 -7.35 -2.03
C SER A 30 -10.29 -6.40 -3.14
N LEU A 31 -8.99 -6.12 -3.24
CA LEU A 31 -8.41 -5.39 -4.36
C LEU A 31 -7.09 -6.09 -4.72
N PRO A 32 -6.56 -5.83 -5.93
CA PRO A 32 -5.29 -6.45 -6.32
C PRO A 32 -4.18 -6.10 -5.33
N LEU A 33 -3.34 -7.08 -5.03
CA LEU A 33 -2.30 -6.94 -4.02
C LEU A 33 -1.45 -5.69 -4.22
N LEU A 34 -0.91 -5.49 -5.42
CA LEU A 34 -0.03 -4.35 -5.67
C LEU A 34 -0.78 -3.02 -5.62
N ALA A 35 -2.05 -3.00 -6.02
CA ALA A 35 -2.82 -1.77 -5.95
C ALA A 35 -2.91 -1.29 -4.50
N GLY A 36 -3.17 -2.22 -3.57
CA GLY A 36 -3.23 -1.88 -2.15
C GLY A 36 -1.87 -1.49 -1.59
N VAL A 37 -0.84 -2.24 -1.92
CA VAL A 37 0.52 -1.97 -1.45
C VAL A 37 0.97 -0.59 -1.94
N ARG A 38 0.77 -0.30 -3.21
CA ARG A 38 1.20 0.97 -3.80
C ARG A 38 0.44 2.15 -3.23
N ALA A 39 -0.86 1.98 -2.99
CA ALA A 39 -1.68 3.03 -2.41
C ALA A 39 -1.23 3.34 -0.98
N LEU A 40 -0.96 2.31 -0.18
CA LEU A 40 -0.48 2.51 1.19
C LEU A 40 0.92 3.12 1.22
N SER A 41 1.78 2.71 0.29
CA SER A 41 3.10 3.32 0.13
C SER A 41 2.98 4.82 -0.15
N SER A 42 2.11 5.20 -1.08
CA SER A 42 1.87 6.60 -1.42
C SER A 42 1.34 7.38 -0.22
N LEU A 43 0.41 6.80 0.52
CA LEU A 43 -0.15 7.46 1.70
C LEU A 43 0.90 7.70 2.76
N SER A 44 1.86 6.79 2.91
CA SER A 44 2.91 6.96 3.89
C SER A 44 3.75 8.19 3.57
N HIS A 45 3.99 8.46 2.30
CA HIS A 45 4.74 9.66 1.91
C HIS A 45 3.92 10.92 2.15
N THR A 46 2.64 10.89 1.82
CA THR A 46 1.76 12.05 2.02
C THR A 46 1.59 12.37 3.50
N LEU A 47 1.46 11.35 4.33
CA LEU A 47 1.31 11.53 5.78
C LEU A 47 2.61 11.87 6.46
N GLU A 48 3.72 11.79 5.73
CA GLU A 48 5.05 11.92 6.31
C GLU A 48 5.19 10.94 7.47
N ALA A 49 4.67 9.73 7.25
CA ALA A 49 4.73 8.69 8.26
C ALA A 49 6.18 8.47 8.64
N GLU A 50 6.39 8.10 9.88
CA GLU A 50 7.72 7.91 10.41
C GLU A 50 8.54 6.99 9.54
N VAL A 51 9.73 7.44 9.20
CA VAL A 51 10.67 6.62 8.46
C VAL A 51 10.85 5.27 9.14
N ASP A 52 10.70 5.28 10.45
CA ASP A 52 10.89 4.09 11.27
C ASP A 52 9.62 3.28 11.46
N ASP A 53 8.52 3.66 10.81
CA ASP A 53 7.27 2.90 10.94
C ASP A 53 7.40 1.60 10.15
N PRO A 54 7.53 0.45 10.81
CA PRO A 54 7.78 -0.80 10.11
C PRO A 54 6.64 -1.24 9.22
N ASP A 55 5.40 -0.84 9.55
CA ASP A 55 4.25 -1.26 8.77
C ASP A 55 4.22 -0.55 7.41
N PHE A 56 4.43 0.76 7.41
CA PHE A 56 4.53 1.49 6.15
C PHE A 56 5.82 1.17 5.40
N SER A 57 6.92 0.95 6.12
CA SER A 57 8.19 0.59 5.50
C SER A 57 8.08 -0.69 4.69
N LEU A 58 7.30 -1.64 5.17
CA LEU A 58 7.06 -2.87 4.43
C LEU A 58 6.44 -2.58 3.06
N PHE A 59 5.39 -1.73 3.04
CA PHE A 59 4.72 -1.40 1.78
C PHE A 59 5.62 -0.62 0.84
N VAL A 60 6.41 0.30 1.39
CA VAL A 60 7.36 1.07 0.58
C VAL A 60 8.40 0.14 -0.04
N ALA A 61 8.90 -0.81 0.72
CA ALA A 61 9.90 -1.76 0.24
C ALA A 61 9.33 -2.65 -0.86
N ILE A 62 8.12 -3.16 -0.68
CA ILE A 62 7.49 -4.02 -1.68
C ILE A 62 7.17 -3.22 -2.94
N ASP A 63 6.68 -1.99 -2.79
CA ASP A 63 6.42 -1.10 -3.90
C ASP A 63 7.68 -0.90 -4.74
N SER A 64 8.80 -0.63 -4.08
CA SER A 64 10.07 -0.43 -4.73
C SER A 64 10.54 -1.69 -5.46
N GLU A 65 10.39 -2.83 -4.81
CA GLU A 65 10.81 -4.13 -5.33
C GLU A 65 10.00 -4.56 -6.55
N THR A 66 8.74 -4.11 -6.64
CA THR A 66 7.81 -4.50 -7.69
C THR A 66 7.51 -3.37 -8.66
N ASP A 67 8.35 -2.35 -8.65
CA ASP A 67 8.20 -1.15 -9.45
C ASP A 67 8.08 -1.44 -10.95
N HIS A 68 8.75 -2.48 -11.42
CA HIS A 68 8.74 -2.90 -12.83
C HIS A 68 7.45 -3.59 -13.26
N LEU A 69 6.59 -3.96 -12.32
CA LEU A 69 5.36 -4.67 -12.68
C LEU A 69 4.27 -3.68 -13.12
N PRO A 70 3.53 -4.03 -14.17
CA PRO A 70 2.56 -3.09 -14.75
C PRO A 70 1.32 -2.91 -13.88
N ASN A 71 0.76 -1.70 -13.92
CA ASN A 71 -0.54 -1.42 -13.31
C ASN A 71 -1.65 -1.92 -14.24
N ALA A 72 -2.91 -1.71 -13.84
CA ALA A 72 -4.05 -2.21 -14.60
C ALA A 72 -4.09 -1.67 -16.03
N GLU A 73 -3.76 -0.39 -16.22
CA GLU A 73 -3.76 0.22 -17.55
C GLU A 73 -2.69 -0.40 -18.45
N ALA A 74 -1.49 -0.56 -17.91
CA ALA A 74 -0.39 -1.14 -18.67
C ALA A 74 -0.67 -2.62 -18.96
N ARG A 75 -1.30 -3.33 -18.04
CA ARG A 75 -1.65 -4.74 -18.25
C ARG A 75 -2.61 -4.90 -19.42
N ALA A 76 -3.51 -3.96 -19.59
CA ALA A 76 -4.52 -4.03 -20.65
C ALA A 76 -3.89 -4.05 -22.06
N VAL A 77 -2.69 -3.51 -22.20
CA VAL A 77 -2.00 -3.44 -23.50
C VAL A 77 -0.73 -4.30 -23.55
N SER A 78 -0.55 -5.16 -22.56
CA SER A 78 0.63 -6.03 -22.49
C SER A 78 0.36 -7.36 -23.17
N SER A 79 1.44 -8.01 -23.61
CA SER A 79 1.31 -9.33 -24.24
C SER A 79 0.95 -10.38 -23.18
N SER A 80 0.32 -11.46 -23.63
CA SER A 80 -0.07 -12.54 -22.72
C SER A 80 1.16 -13.21 -22.08
N THR A 81 2.25 -13.34 -22.83
CA THR A 81 3.48 -13.92 -22.30
C THR A 81 4.04 -13.09 -21.17
N TRP A 82 4.06 -11.76 -21.36
CA TRP A 82 4.52 -10.84 -20.32
C TRP A 82 3.61 -10.91 -19.09
N LEU A 83 2.30 -10.97 -19.30
CA LEU A 83 1.35 -11.04 -18.19
C LEU A 83 1.51 -12.33 -17.38
N GLU A 84 1.77 -13.44 -18.06
CA GLU A 84 2.02 -14.71 -17.37
C GLU A 84 3.24 -14.60 -16.45
N GLN A 85 4.29 -13.95 -16.95
CA GLN A 85 5.49 -13.74 -16.17
C GLN A 85 5.22 -12.82 -14.98
N CYS A 86 4.46 -11.73 -15.19
CA CYS A 86 4.07 -10.83 -14.11
C CYS A 86 3.26 -11.55 -13.06
N ASP A 87 2.34 -12.40 -13.48
CA ASP A 87 1.48 -13.13 -12.55
C ASP A 87 2.28 -14.11 -11.69
N ARG A 88 3.32 -14.71 -12.27
CA ARG A 88 4.22 -15.58 -11.50
C ARG A 88 4.96 -14.78 -10.44
N GLU A 89 5.45 -13.59 -10.81
CA GLU A 89 6.13 -12.73 -9.84
C GLU A 89 5.18 -12.27 -8.73
N LEU A 90 3.94 -11.95 -9.09
CA LEU A 90 2.94 -11.55 -8.10
C LEU A 90 2.63 -12.67 -7.13
N ALA A 91 2.55 -13.91 -7.65
CA ALA A 91 2.34 -15.07 -6.79
C ALA A 91 3.50 -15.24 -5.82
N ASP A 92 4.73 -14.97 -6.27
CA ASP A 92 5.90 -15.02 -5.40
C ASP A 92 5.86 -13.93 -4.34
N VAL A 93 5.44 -12.73 -4.70
CA VAL A 93 5.29 -11.63 -3.74
C VAL A 93 4.30 -12.03 -2.65
N GLU A 94 3.16 -12.58 -3.05
CA GLU A 94 2.15 -13.03 -2.09
C GLU A 94 2.69 -14.16 -1.20
N ARG A 95 3.41 -15.08 -1.79
CA ARG A 95 3.98 -16.21 -1.05
C ARG A 95 5.02 -15.76 -0.04
N VAL A 96 5.87 -14.82 -0.43
CA VAL A 96 6.96 -14.35 0.43
C VAL A 96 6.49 -13.33 1.45
N HIS A 97 5.66 -12.39 1.03
CA HIS A 97 5.27 -11.23 1.84
C HIS A 97 3.84 -11.28 2.37
N GLY A 98 3.02 -12.22 1.90
CA GLY A 98 1.58 -12.22 2.20
C GLY A 98 1.25 -12.17 3.68
N ALA A 99 1.92 -12.99 4.49
CA ALA A 99 1.67 -13.02 5.93
C ALA A 99 2.08 -11.71 6.59
N ALA A 100 3.22 -11.15 6.18
CA ALA A 100 3.69 -9.87 6.71
C ALA A 100 2.75 -8.73 6.32
N ILE A 101 2.24 -8.77 5.09
CA ILE A 101 1.27 -7.78 4.61
C ILE A 101 0.00 -7.84 5.46
N THR A 102 -0.51 -9.04 5.70
CA THR A 102 -1.71 -9.22 6.50
C THR A 102 -1.51 -8.70 7.91
N ALA A 103 -0.37 -9.03 8.52
CA ALA A 103 -0.07 -8.58 9.88
C ALA A 103 0.07 -7.05 9.94
N ALA A 104 0.72 -6.45 8.94
CA ALA A 104 0.87 -5.00 8.88
C ALA A 104 -0.49 -4.32 8.75
N CYS A 105 -1.37 -4.88 7.91
CA CYS A 105 -2.73 -4.35 7.75
C CYS A 105 -3.51 -4.40 9.06
N GLU A 106 -3.39 -5.49 9.80
CA GLU A 106 -4.05 -5.61 11.10
C GLU A 106 -3.57 -4.53 12.06
N ARG A 107 -2.26 -4.31 12.11
CA ARG A 107 -1.70 -3.28 12.99
C ARG A 107 -2.14 -1.87 12.58
N LEU A 108 -2.17 -1.62 11.27
CA LEU A 108 -2.65 -0.32 10.78
C LEU A 108 -4.11 -0.11 11.11
N LEU A 109 -4.93 -1.15 10.95
CA LEU A 109 -6.34 -1.06 11.30
C LEU A 109 -6.51 -0.76 12.79
N PHE A 110 -5.75 -1.43 13.63
CA PHE A 110 -5.82 -1.19 15.07
C PHE A 110 -5.44 0.24 15.42
N ARG A 111 -4.35 0.74 14.84
CA ARG A 111 -3.86 2.09 15.17
C ARG A 111 -4.73 3.20 14.59
N TYR A 112 -5.11 3.05 13.33
CA TYR A 112 -5.79 4.15 12.62
C TYR A 112 -7.29 4.13 12.79
N ALA A 113 -7.91 2.98 12.96
CA ALA A 113 -9.34 2.92 13.22
C ALA A 113 -9.69 3.60 14.54
N ALA A 114 -8.83 3.46 15.53
CA ALA A 114 -9.05 4.11 16.83
C ALA A 114 -8.95 5.63 16.75
N ALA A 115 -8.24 6.14 15.73
CA ALA A 115 -8.07 7.57 15.56
C ALA A 115 -9.14 8.22 14.69
N VAL A 116 -9.93 7.39 14.02
CA VAL A 116 -11.02 7.85 13.17
C VAL A 116 -12.32 7.81 13.94
#